data_afdd163425eed24ec6fc0ea56a097d9f
#
_entry.id   afdd163425eed24ec6fc0ea56a097d9f
#
_cell.length_a   1.000
_cell.length_b   1.000
_cell.length_c   1.000
_cell.angle_alpha   90.00
_cell.angle_beta   90.00
_cell.angle_gamma   90.00
#
_symmetry.space_group_name_H-M   'P 1'
#
loop_
_entity.id
_entity.type
_entity.pdbx_description
1 polymer ?
#
loop_
_entity_poly.entity_id
_entity_poly.type
_entity_poly.pdbx_seq_one_letter_code
_entity_poly.pdbx_strand_id
1 'polypeptide(L)'
;MIAKFSTRLRELRVNKGLRQEQVAKLIGVNKSAISTYENDTRQPSFEILVRLANLYRVSTDYLLGQTNNRSVDLSGLSEQEAALICELVETLTRKNEVINNL
;
A
#
# COMPACT_ATOMS: atom_id res chain seq x y z
N MET A 1 14.94 6.99 5.44
CA MET A 1 13.92 7.45 6.42
C MET A 1 12.63 6.69 6.24
N ILE A 2 12.04 6.22 7.32
CA ILE A 2 10.78 5.47 7.27
C ILE A 2 9.63 6.49 7.29
N ALA A 3 8.71 6.38 6.32
CA ALA A 3 7.55 7.27 6.22
C ALA A 3 6.56 7.00 7.37
N LYS A 4 5.89 8.05 7.84
CA LYS A 4 4.85 7.92 8.86
C LYS A 4 3.65 7.14 8.31
N PHE A 5 2.98 6.40 9.19
CA PHE A 5 1.77 5.65 8.88
C PHE A 5 0.70 6.51 8.19
N SER A 6 0.40 7.67 8.77
CA SER A 6 -0.61 8.58 8.22
C SER A 6 -0.27 9.03 6.81
N THR A 7 0.98 9.37 6.55
CA THR A 7 1.46 9.78 5.23
C THR A 7 1.33 8.65 4.21
N ARG A 8 1.72 7.43 4.59
CA ARG A 8 1.59 6.26 3.71
C ARG A 8 0.16 5.95 3.35
N LEU A 9 -0.75 6.01 4.33
CA LEU A 9 -2.18 5.80 4.06
C LEU A 9 -2.71 6.78 3.03
N ARG A 10 -2.40 8.04 3.20
CA ARG A 10 -2.83 9.09 2.28
C ARG A 10 -2.26 8.88 0.88
N GLU A 11 -0.96 8.61 0.78
CA GLU A 11 -0.30 8.37 -0.50
C GLU A 11 -0.90 7.16 -1.23
N LEU A 12 -1.13 6.06 -0.52
CA LEU A 12 -1.73 4.86 -1.10
C LEU A 12 -3.15 5.15 -1.60
N ARG A 13 -3.93 5.89 -0.84
CA ARG A 13 -5.28 6.28 -1.24
C ARG A 13 -5.26 7.14 -2.50
N VAL A 14 -4.45 8.18 -2.51
CA VAL A 14 -4.35 9.12 -3.65
C VAL A 14 -3.85 8.37 -4.89
N ASN A 15 -2.84 7.53 -4.74
CA ASN A 15 -2.29 6.75 -5.86
C ASN A 15 -3.31 5.77 -6.44
N LYS A 16 -4.23 5.28 -5.61
CA LYS A 16 -5.30 4.39 -6.06
C LYS A 16 -6.50 5.17 -6.63
N GLY A 17 -6.47 6.49 -6.56
CA GLY A 17 -7.54 7.34 -7.09
C GLY A 17 -8.81 7.33 -6.25
N LEU A 18 -8.72 7.03 -4.96
CA LEU A 18 -9.87 6.93 -4.08
C LEU A 18 -10.02 8.17 -3.20
N ARG A 19 -11.29 8.50 -2.89
CA ARG A 19 -11.62 9.51 -1.89
C ARG A 19 -11.73 8.85 -0.51
N GLN A 20 -11.61 9.64 0.55
CA GLN A 20 -11.74 9.14 1.92
C GLN A 20 -13.05 8.40 2.16
N GLU A 21 -14.17 8.92 1.65
CA GLU A 21 -15.48 8.27 1.81
C GLU A 21 -15.58 6.94 1.08
N GLN A 22 -14.87 6.79 -0.04
CA GLN A 22 -14.83 5.52 -0.77
C GLN A 22 -14.06 4.46 0.00
N VAL A 23 -12.91 4.82 0.56
CA VAL A 23 -12.13 3.93 1.41
C VAL A 23 -12.94 3.53 2.64
N ALA A 24 -13.62 4.48 3.28
CA ALA A 24 -14.45 4.24 4.45
C ALA A 24 -15.51 3.17 4.15
N LYS A 25 -16.19 3.26 3.02
CA LYS A 25 -17.17 2.26 2.58
C LYS A 25 -16.53 0.89 2.37
N LEU A 26 -15.38 0.85 1.71
CA LEU A 26 -14.72 -0.40 1.37
C LEU A 26 -14.25 -1.18 2.59
N ILE A 27 -13.84 -0.50 3.65
CA ILE A 27 -13.34 -1.16 4.85
C ILE A 27 -14.32 -1.14 6.03
N GLY A 28 -15.52 -0.55 5.84
CA GLY A 28 -16.58 -0.61 6.85
C GLY A 28 -16.44 0.34 8.02
N VAL A 29 -15.92 1.54 7.78
CA VAL A 29 -15.84 2.61 8.78
C VAL A 29 -16.45 3.88 8.23
N ASN A 30 -16.59 4.94 9.04
CA ASN A 30 -17.05 6.23 8.55
C ASN A 30 -15.91 7.07 8.00
N LYS A 31 -16.25 8.09 7.21
CA LYS A 31 -15.27 8.99 6.60
C LYS A 31 -14.40 9.70 7.63
N SER A 32 -14.98 10.09 8.77
CA SER A 32 -14.21 10.78 9.81
C SER A 32 -13.12 9.91 10.40
N ALA A 33 -13.32 8.60 10.48
CA ALA A 33 -12.28 7.68 10.92
C ALA A 33 -11.08 7.70 9.96
N ILE A 34 -11.33 7.63 8.65
CA ILE A 34 -10.27 7.70 7.65
C ILE A 34 -9.50 9.02 7.77
N SER A 35 -10.21 10.12 7.91
CA SER A 35 -9.59 11.43 8.08
C SER A 35 -8.65 11.46 9.29
N THR A 36 -9.07 10.91 10.44
CA THR A 36 -8.23 10.88 11.64
C THR A 36 -7.01 10.00 11.49
N TYR A 37 -7.10 8.90 10.75
CA TYR A 37 -5.95 8.05 10.47
C TYR A 37 -4.93 8.75 9.56
N GLU A 38 -5.41 9.49 8.57
CA GLU A 38 -4.54 10.19 7.62
C GLU A 38 -3.95 11.49 8.17
N ASN A 39 -4.55 12.09 9.20
CA ASN A 39 -4.00 13.29 9.83
C ASN A 39 -3.26 13.01 11.15
N ASP A 40 -3.07 11.74 11.48
CA ASP A 40 -2.29 11.28 12.64
C ASP A 40 -2.90 11.66 14.00
N THR A 41 -4.22 11.88 14.05
CA THR A 41 -4.91 12.18 15.32
C THR A 41 -5.49 10.96 16.01
N ARG A 42 -5.61 9.84 15.30
CA ARG A 42 -6.12 8.58 15.83
C ARG A 42 -5.50 7.42 15.06
N GLN A 43 -5.28 6.31 15.75
CA GLN A 43 -4.79 5.09 15.10
C GLN A 43 -5.92 4.07 14.95
N PRO A 44 -5.93 3.31 13.85
CA PRO A 44 -6.92 2.26 13.67
C PRO A 44 -6.68 1.09 14.62
N SER A 45 -7.74 0.33 14.89
CA SER A 45 -7.61 -0.97 15.55
C SER A 45 -6.81 -1.92 14.67
N PHE A 46 -6.32 -3.01 15.25
CA PHE A 46 -5.61 -4.05 14.50
C PHE A 46 -6.44 -4.58 13.33
N GLU A 47 -7.72 -4.83 13.56
CA GLU A 47 -8.62 -5.31 12.51
C GLU A 47 -8.72 -4.34 11.34
N ILE A 48 -8.89 -3.06 11.62
CA ILE A 48 -8.97 -2.02 10.58
C ILE A 48 -7.62 -1.87 9.86
N LEU A 49 -6.52 -1.98 10.58
CA LEU A 49 -5.19 -1.96 9.99
C LEU A 49 -5.03 -3.08 8.95
N VAL A 50 -5.47 -4.30 9.28
CA VAL A 50 -5.41 -5.43 8.34
C VAL A 50 -6.29 -5.18 7.13
N ARG A 51 -7.49 -4.61 7.31
CA ARG A 51 -8.37 -4.27 6.19
C ARG A 51 -7.74 -3.23 5.26
N LEU A 52 -7.08 -2.23 5.82
CA LEU A 52 -6.35 -1.22 5.02
C LEU A 52 -5.20 -1.86 4.24
N ALA A 53 -4.42 -2.71 4.89
CA ALA A 53 -3.33 -3.41 4.23
C ALA A 53 -3.84 -4.26 3.05
N ASN A 54 -4.94 -4.98 3.25
CA ASN A 54 -5.55 -5.79 2.19
C ASN A 54 -6.10 -4.94 1.06
N LEU A 55 -6.73 -3.81 1.36
CA LEU A 55 -7.25 -2.88 0.34
C LEU A 55 -6.14 -2.38 -0.56
N TYR A 56 -5.03 -1.96 0.03
CA TYR A 56 -3.90 -1.38 -0.70
C TYR A 56 -2.88 -2.42 -1.17
N ARG A 57 -3.10 -3.69 -0.86
CA ARG A 57 -2.22 -4.81 -1.22
C ARG A 57 -0.77 -4.59 -0.79
N VAL A 58 -0.62 -4.17 0.44
CA VAL A 58 0.67 -3.98 1.10
C VAL A 58 0.66 -4.75 2.42
N SER A 59 1.85 -4.98 3.00
CA SER A 59 1.95 -5.58 4.33
C SER A 59 1.59 -4.58 5.42
N THR A 60 1.19 -5.07 6.58
CA THR A 60 1.01 -4.22 7.75
C THR A 60 2.33 -3.58 8.17
N ASP A 61 3.45 -4.29 8.00
CA ASP A 61 4.79 -3.73 8.28
C ASP A 61 5.10 -2.52 7.40
N TYR A 62 4.73 -2.59 6.13
CA TYR A 62 4.88 -1.44 5.24
C TYR A 62 4.03 -0.25 5.70
N LEU A 63 2.77 -0.50 6.06
CA LEU A 63 1.88 0.55 6.56
C LEU A 63 2.43 1.20 7.84
N LEU A 64 2.96 0.38 8.74
CA LEU A 64 3.49 0.85 10.03
C LEU A 64 4.86 1.50 9.91
N GLY A 65 5.45 1.53 8.71
CA GLY A 65 6.76 2.12 8.51
C GLY A 65 7.92 1.24 8.99
N GLN A 66 7.68 -0.06 9.22
CA GLN A 66 8.72 -0.99 9.67
C GLN A 66 9.61 -1.46 8.54
N THR A 67 9.15 -1.29 7.30
CA THR A 67 9.93 -1.64 6.11
C THR A 67 9.55 -0.73 4.96
N ASN A 68 10.47 -0.51 4.03
CA ASN A 68 10.20 0.15 2.76
C ASN A 68 9.91 -0.86 1.65
N ASN A 69 10.03 -2.14 1.92
CA ASN A 69 9.76 -3.19 0.94
C ASN A 69 8.26 -3.35 0.73
N ARG A 70 7.83 -3.05 -0.48
CA ARG A 70 6.44 -3.23 -0.89
C ARG A 70 6.30 -4.55 -1.62
N SER A 71 5.59 -5.49 -1.03
CA SER A 71 5.30 -6.77 -1.65
C SER A 71 3.96 -6.73 -2.38
N VAL A 72 3.84 -7.54 -3.42
CA VAL A 72 2.61 -7.70 -4.20
C VAL A 72 2.07 -9.10 -3.96
N ASP A 73 0.77 -9.19 -3.66
CA ASP A 73 0.10 -10.47 -3.48
C ASP A 73 -0.21 -11.08 -4.86
N LEU A 74 0.46 -12.19 -5.17
CA LEU A 74 0.28 -12.91 -6.44
C LEU A 74 -0.63 -14.14 -6.29
N SER A 75 -1.22 -14.38 -5.12
CA SER A 75 -1.97 -15.60 -4.83
C SER A 75 -3.22 -15.78 -5.71
N GLY A 76 -3.79 -14.68 -6.22
CA GLY A 76 -4.94 -14.73 -7.13
C GLY A 76 -4.59 -14.89 -8.61
N LEU A 77 -3.31 -15.04 -8.94
CA LEU A 77 -2.83 -15.13 -10.32
C LEU A 77 -2.44 -16.56 -10.68
N SER A 78 -2.54 -16.89 -11.97
CA SER A 78 -1.97 -18.15 -12.48
C SER A 78 -0.45 -18.08 -12.41
N GLU A 79 0.23 -19.24 -12.52
CA GLU A 79 1.69 -19.28 -12.56
C GLU A 79 2.26 -18.46 -13.72
N GLN A 80 1.62 -18.49 -14.87
CA GLN A 80 2.02 -17.71 -16.04
C GLN A 80 1.89 -16.21 -15.80
N GLU A 81 0.78 -15.79 -15.21
CA GLU A 81 0.55 -14.37 -14.89
C GLU A 81 1.55 -13.89 -13.83
N ALA A 82 1.78 -14.68 -12.78
CA ALA A 82 2.75 -14.34 -11.74
C ALA A 82 4.16 -14.23 -12.32
N ALA A 83 4.56 -15.14 -13.22
CA ALA A 83 5.84 -15.10 -13.89
C ALA A 83 6.01 -13.83 -14.73
N LEU A 84 4.97 -13.39 -15.43
CA LEU A 84 4.99 -12.16 -16.21
C LEU A 84 5.19 -10.93 -15.31
N ILE A 85 4.53 -10.88 -14.17
CA ILE A 85 4.70 -9.77 -13.22
C ILE A 85 6.13 -9.75 -12.68
N CYS A 86 6.67 -10.91 -12.29
CA CYS A 86 8.04 -11.00 -11.78
C CYS A 86 9.06 -10.58 -12.84
N GLU A 87 8.87 -10.99 -14.09
CA GLU A 87 9.73 -10.60 -15.21
C GLU A 87 9.70 -9.09 -15.44
N LEU A 88 8.51 -8.49 -15.38
CA LEU A 88 8.36 -7.04 -15.52
C LEU A 88 9.10 -6.29 -14.42
N VAL A 89 8.97 -6.73 -13.18
CA VAL A 89 9.65 -6.12 -12.03
C VAL A 89 11.17 -6.20 -12.22
N GLU A 90 11.70 -7.37 -12.61
CA GLU A 90 13.12 -7.54 -12.86
C GLU A 90 13.62 -6.62 -13.97
N THR A 91 12.88 -6.51 -15.07
CA THR A 91 13.23 -5.66 -16.19
C THR A 91 13.31 -4.20 -15.80
N LEU A 92 12.29 -3.71 -15.06
CA LEU A 92 12.24 -2.33 -14.59
C LEU A 92 13.35 -2.05 -13.57
N THR A 93 13.64 -2.99 -12.69
CA THR A 93 14.71 -2.85 -11.69
C THR A 93 16.07 -2.72 -12.38
N ARG A 94 16.36 -3.59 -13.33
CA ARG A 94 17.62 -3.52 -14.11
C ARG A 94 17.75 -2.22 -14.87
N LYS A 95 16.67 -1.75 -15.51
CA LYS A 95 16.67 -0.48 -16.23
C LYS A 95 16.99 0.68 -15.28
N ASN A 96 16.42 0.70 -14.09
CA ASN A 96 16.65 1.75 -13.10
C ASN A 96 18.09 1.70 -12.57
N GLU A 97 18.66 0.52 -12.37
CA GLU A 97 20.05 0.35 -11.97
C GLU A 97 21.02 0.93 -13.01
N VAL A 98 20.78 0.65 -14.28
CA VAL A 98 21.61 1.19 -15.37
C VAL A 98 21.54 2.71 -15.39
N ILE A 99 20.34 3.29 -15.25
CA ILE A 99 20.15 4.75 -15.21
C ILE A 99 20.88 5.36 -14.02
N ASN A 100 20.79 4.72 -12.84
CA ASN A 100 21.41 5.23 -11.63
C ASN A 100 22.94 5.13 -11.63
N ASN A 101 23.50 4.27 -12.47
CA ASN A 101 24.95 4.09 -12.60
C ASN A 101 25.58 4.96 -13.70
N LEU A 102 24.76 5.69 -14.43
CA LEU A 102 25.23 6.63 -15.42
C LEU A 102 25.51 8.00 -14.80
#